data_3e4a8595f77b870fd1c5be7a619c45e3
#
_entry.id   3e4a8595f77b870fd1c5be7a619c45e3
#
_cell.length_a   1.000
_cell.length_b   1.000
_cell.length_c   1.000
_cell.angle_alpha   90.00
_cell.angle_beta   90.00
_cell.angle_gamma   90.00
#
_symmetry.space_group_name_H-M   'P 1'
#
loop_
_entity.id
_entity.type
_entity.pdbx_description
1 polymer ?
#
loop_
_entity_poly.entity_id
_entity_poly.type
_entity_poly.pdbx_seq_one_letter_code
_entity_poly.pdbx_strand_id
1 'polypeptide(L)'
;VFALTSDPQSPIAKACDGVLDINTGIESVGFVTRGFSATVLNLLLMALLIARGQGKACADEERHYLAELRRLAAAIPAAITRTSRFIDRHSATLRDGERFVAIGYGALVGVAKECETKFTETVRVPSSGFELEAYMHGPYLEANARHIMLFIEDQPDERSRALRDYMTPSVAQAFTLTLNDGEDAHTLALNC
;
A
#
# COMPACT_ATOMS: atom_id res chain seq x y z
N VAL A 1 7.70 4.35 -26.88
CA VAL A 1 7.34 3.54 -25.69
C VAL A 1 8.58 3.34 -24.82
N PHE A 2 8.44 3.51 -23.49
CA PHE A 2 9.53 3.30 -22.54
C PHE A 2 9.25 2.09 -21.66
N ALA A 3 10.28 1.28 -21.39
CA ALA A 3 10.25 0.22 -20.40
C ALA A 3 10.74 0.76 -19.05
N LEU A 4 9.97 0.50 -17.99
CA LEU A 4 10.38 0.74 -16.61
C LEU A 4 10.70 -0.63 -16.00
N THR A 5 11.97 -0.93 -15.74
CA THR A 5 12.41 -2.29 -15.38
C THR A 5 13.69 -2.27 -14.53
N SER A 6 13.89 -3.31 -13.72
CA SER A 6 15.13 -3.55 -12.96
C SER A 6 16.20 -4.30 -13.77
N ASP A 7 15.83 -4.78 -14.97
CA ASP A 7 16.77 -5.45 -15.88
C ASP A 7 16.76 -4.77 -17.25
N PRO A 8 17.72 -3.86 -17.50
CA PRO A 8 17.88 -3.20 -18.81
C PRO A 8 18.20 -4.15 -19.98
N GLN A 9 18.52 -5.40 -19.70
CA GLN A 9 18.77 -6.42 -20.72
C GLN A 9 17.57 -7.33 -20.98
N SER A 10 16.47 -7.11 -20.26
CA SER A 10 15.23 -7.89 -20.40
C SER A 10 14.62 -7.80 -21.80
N PRO A 11 13.80 -8.79 -22.20
CA PRO A 11 13.11 -8.74 -23.50
C PRO A 11 12.25 -7.49 -23.69
N ILE A 12 11.58 -7.00 -22.63
CA ILE A 12 10.78 -5.79 -22.69
C ILE A 12 11.64 -4.55 -22.93
N ALA A 13 12.81 -4.46 -22.28
CA ALA A 13 13.76 -3.36 -22.49
C ALA A 13 14.22 -3.28 -23.96
N LYS A 14 14.49 -4.43 -24.57
CA LYS A 14 14.93 -4.53 -25.98
C LYS A 14 13.82 -4.21 -26.99
N ALA A 15 12.54 -4.34 -26.59
CA ALA A 15 11.37 -4.10 -27.44
C ALA A 15 10.88 -2.64 -27.38
N CYS A 16 11.42 -1.80 -26.51
CA CYS A 16 11.00 -0.41 -26.30
C CYS A 16 11.99 0.60 -26.88
N ASP A 17 11.52 1.82 -27.13
CA ASP A 17 12.34 2.93 -27.66
C ASP A 17 13.33 3.47 -26.61
N GLY A 18 13.11 3.22 -25.33
CA GLY A 18 14.00 3.60 -24.24
C GLY A 18 13.72 2.84 -22.96
N VAL A 19 14.68 2.88 -22.04
CA VAL A 19 14.65 2.15 -20.78
C VAL A 19 14.87 3.10 -19.62
N LEU A 20 14.03 2.98 -18.60
CA LEU A 20 14.20 3.58 -17.29
C LEU A 20 14.50 2.48 -16.29
N ASP A 21 15.71 2.45 -15.76
CA ASP A 21 16.09 1.51 -14.71
C ASP A 21 15.51 1.98 -13.37
N ILE A 22 14.77 1.11 -12.70
CA ILE A 22 14.23 1.40 -11.37
C ILE A 22 15.28 1.35 -10.26
N ASN A 23 16.51 0.96 -10.60
CA ASN A 23 17.69 0.94 -9.72
C ASN A 23 17.56 0.05 -8.47
N THR A 24 16.77 -1.00 -8.52
CA THR A 24 16.64 -1.96 -7.41
C THR A 24 17.54 -3.18 -7.57
N GLY A 25 18.07 -3.38 -8.75
CA GLY A 25 18.63 -4.67 -9.14
C GLY A 25 17.55 -5.76 -9.19
N ILE A 26 17.97 -6.98 -9.44
CA ILE A 26 17.06 -8.14 -9.51
C ILE A 26 16.72 -8.60 -8.09
N GLU A 27 15.43 -8.74 -7.78
CA GLU A 27 14.97 -9.40 -6.57
C GLU A 27 14.88 -10.91 -6.83
N SER A 28 15.55 -11.70 -6.00
CA SER A 28 15.61 -13.16 -6.14
C SER A 28 14.41 -13.90 -5.56
N VAL A 29 13.41 -13.18 -5.03
CA VAL A 29 12.18 -13.74 -4.46
C VAL A 29 10.99 -13.49 -5.39
N GLY A 30 10.04 -14.43 -5.41
CA GLY A 30 8.86 -14.31 -6.29
C GLY A 30 7.87 -13.20 -5.88
N PHE A 31 7.87 -12.81 -4.61
CA PHE A 31 7.03 -11.74 -4.07
C PHE A 31 7.81 -10.41 -4.03
N VAL A 32 8.03 -9.83 -5.19
CA VAL A 32 8.76 -8.57 -5.37
C VAL A 32 8.15 -7.45 -4.52
N THR A 33 8.96 -6.82 -3.66
CA THR A 33 8.54 -5.75 -2.74
C THR A 33 9.28 -4.46 -3.02
N ARG A 34 10.59 -4.54 -3.10
CA ARG A 34 11.49 -3.40 -3.38
C ARG A 34 11.22 -2.83 -4.77
N GLY A 35 11.03 -3.72 -5.76
CA GLY A 35 10.68 -3.35 -7.12
C GLY A 35 9.34 -2.61 -7.22
N PHE A 36 8.32 -3.00 -6.46
CA PHE A 36 7.06 -2.27 -6.40
C PHE A 36 7.25 -0.83 -5.91
N SER A 37 7.86 -0.66 -4.74
CA SER A 37 8.08 0.67 -4.14
C SER A 37 8.94 1.57 -5.05
N ALA A 38 9.98 1.00 -5.67
CA ALA A 38 10.81 1.75 -6.60
C ALA A 38 10.07 2.11 -7.90
N THR A 39 9.19 1.24 -8.39
CA THR A 39 8.34 1.56 -9.55
C THR A 39 7.43 2.74 -9.24
N VAL A 40 6.74 2.73 -8.10
CA VAL A 40 5.90 3.85 -7.66
C VAL A 40 6.72 5.14 -7.55
N LEU A 41 7.89 5.10 -6.92
CA LEU A 41 8.79 6.24 -6.82
C LEU A 41 9.19 6.78 -8.19
N ASN A 42 9.59 5.91 -9.12
CA ASN A 42 9.99 6.32 -10.46
C ASN A 42 8.82 6.95 -11.24
N LEU A 43 7.59 6.42 -11.09
CA LEU A 43 6.41 7.01 -11.72
C LEU A 43 6.10 8.40 -11.15
N LEU A 44 6.24 8.62 -9.84
CA LEU A 44 6.09 9.94 -9.21
C LEU A 44 7.16 10.92 -9.70
N LEU A 45 8.41 10.50 -9.79
CA LEU A 45 9.50 11.32 -10.31
C LEU A 45 9.28 11.68 -11.79
N MET A 46 8.82 10.73 -12.60
CA MET A 46 8.46 11.00 -14.01
C MET A 46 7.34 12.02 -14.12
N ALA A 47 6.27 11.87 -13.31
CA ALA A 47 5.17 12.82 -13.30
C ALA A 47 5.65 14.24 -12.94
N LEU A 48 6.52 14.34 -11.94
CA LEU A 48 7.12 15.61 -11.54
C LEU A 48 7.98 16.24 -12.66
N LEU A 49 8.83 15.46 -13.31
CA LEU A 49 9.67 15.91 -14.42
C LEU A 49 8.82 16.38 -15.63
N ILE A 50 7.76 15.64 -15.95
CA ILE A 50 6.82 16.02 -17.01
C ILE A 50 6.11 17.33 -16.65
N ALA A 51 5.64 17.48 -15.42
CA ALA A 51 4.99 18.70 -14.95
C ALA A 51 5.94 19.92 -15.03
N ARG A 52 7.21 19.72 -14.66
CA ARG A 52 8.26 20.74 -14.81
C ARG A 52 8.50 21.10 -16.27
N GLY A 53 8.65 20.09 -17.13
CA GLY A 53 8.87 20.31 -18.57
C GLY A 53 7.71 21.02 -19.28
N GLN A 54 6.49 20.86 -18.77
CA GLN A 54 5.29 21.52 -19.27
C GLN A 54 5.00 22.88 -18.59
N GLY A 55 5.85 23.34 -17.67
CA GLY A 55 5.63 24.57 -16.91
C GLY A 55 4.47 24.50 -15.90
N LYS A 56 4.00 23.28 -15.56
CA LYS A 56 2.89 23.05 -14.61
C LYS A 56 3.38 22.90 -13.16
N ALA A 57 4.68 22.82 -12.95
CA ALA A 57 5.30 22.83 -11.63
C ALA A 57 6.50 23.78 -11.64
N CYS A 58 6.69 24.53 -10.56
CA CYS A 58 7.85 25.41 -10.41
C CYS A 58 9.03 24.69 -9.73
N ALA A 59 10.20 25.34 -9.67
CA ALA A 59 11.40 24.76 -9.06
C ALA A 59 11.25 24.57 -7.54
N ASP A 60 10.43 25.38 -6.88
CA ASP A 60 10.19 25.27 -5.44
C ASP A 60 9.30 24.07 -5.11
N GLU A 61 8.26 23.83 -5.90
CA GLU A 61 7.41 22.66 -5.79
C GLU A 61 8.22 21.37 -6.04
N GLU A 62 9.07 21.35 -7.06
CA GLU A 62 9.97 20.23 -7.31
C GLU A 62 10.86 19.93 -6.10
N ARG A 63 11.50 20.97 -5.53
CA ARG A 63 12.33 20.81 -4.33
C ARG A 63 11.52 20.29 -3.13
N HIS A 64 10.32 20.80 -2.96
CA HIS A 64 9.41 20.35 -1.90
C HIS A 64 9.08 18.85 -2.05
N TYR A 65 8.60 18.41 -3.22
CA TYR A 65 8.28 17.00 -3.46
C TYR A 65 9.49 16.07 -3.28
N LEU A 66 10.66 16.48 -3.77
CA LEU A 66 11.89 15.70 -3.59
C LEU A 66 12.31 15.60 -2.11
N ALA A 67 12.11 16.65 -1.33
CA ALA A 67 12.36 16.62 0.11
C ALA A 67 11.40 15.67 0.84
N GLU A 68 10.11 15.71 0.51
CA GLU A 68 9.09 14.80 1.07
C GLU A 68 9.37 13.34 0.72
N LEU A 69 9.74 13.02 -0.51
CA LEU A 69 10.12 11.65 -0.90
C LEU A 69 11.34 11.15 -0.13
N ARG A 70 12.33 12.01 0.14
CA ARG A 70 13.48 11.65 0.99
C ARG A 70 13.07 11.42 2.44
N ARG A 71 12.17 12.27 2.98
CA ARG A 71 11.62 12.11 4.34
C ARG A 71 10.89 10.79 4.48
N LEU A 72 10.02 10.44 3.52
CA LEU A 72 9.31 9.16 3.49
C LEU A 72 10.28 7.97 3.44
N ALA A 73 11.31 8.03 2.60
CA ALA A 73 12.32 6.96 2.54
C ALA A 73 13.04 6.78 3.88
N ALA A 74 13.35 7.88 4.58
CA ALA A 74 13.97 7.84 5.90
C ALA A 74 13.04 7.28 7.00
N ALA A 75 11.71 7.38 6.82
CA ALA A 75 10.72 6.88 7.78
C ALA A 75 10.50 5.35 7.69
N ILE A 76 10.86 4.71 6.56
CA ILE A 76 10.62 3.26 6.32
C ILE A 76 11.13 2.36 7.47
N PRO A 77 12.37 2.49 8.01
CA PRO A 77 12.82 1.63 9.08
C PRO A 77 11.98 1.71 10.35
N ALA A 78 11.50 2.92 10.68
CA ALA A 78 10.62 3.12 11.83
C ALA A 78 9.23 2.50 11.58
N ALA A 79 8.68 2.65 10.39
CA ALA A 79 7.41 2.02 9.99
C ALA A 79 7.50 0.49 10.06
N ILE A 80 8.59 -0.13 9.58
CA ILE A 80 8.84 -1.57 9.70
C ILE A 80 8.83 -2.00 11.17
N THR A 81 9.53 -1.27 12.03
CA THR A 81 9.59 -1.60 13.47
C THR A 81 8.21 -1.53 14.13
N ARG A 82 7.41 -0.51 13.82
CA ARG A 82 6.03 -0.38 14.34
C ARG A 82 5.16 -1.51 13.85
N THR A 83 5.23 -1.82 12.55
CA THR A 83 4.47 -2.93 11.94
C THR A 83 4.83 -4.26 12.58
N SER A 84 6.11 -4.56 12.81
CA SER A 84 6.53 -5.79 13.47
C SER A 84 5.92 -5.91 14.88
N ARG A 85 5.98 -4.84 15.66
CA ARG A 85 5.38 -4.82 17.03
C ARG A 85 3.85 -4.98 17.00
N PHE A 86 3.19 -4.41 16.00
CA PHE A 86 1.76 -4.56 15.81
C PHE A 86 1.40 -6.02 15.48
N ILE A 87 2.13 -6.63 14.55
CA ILE A 87 1.96 -8.05 14.16
C ILE A 87 2.19 -8.96 15.37
N ASP A 88 3.25 -8.72 16.16
CA ASP A 88 3.54 -9.51 17.36
C ASP A 88 2.39 -9.43 18.37
N ARG A 89 1.85 -8.24 18.60
CA ARG A 89 0.71 -8.02 19.52
C ARG A 89 -0.55 -8.76 19.08
N HIS A 90 -0.81 -8.83 17.79
CA HIS A 90 -2.03 -9.42 17.22
C HIS A 90 -1.79 -10.80 16.59
N SER A 91 -0.63 -11.41 16.87
CA SER A 91 -0.17 -12.62 16.17
C SER A 91 -1.14 -13.81 16.25
N ALA A 92 -1.84 -13.98 17.38
CA ALA A 92 -2.86 -15.03 17.51
C ALA A 92 -4.02 -14.81 16.52
N THR A 93 -4.65 -13.64 16.56
CA THR A 93 -5.76 -13.29 15.66
C THR A 93 -5.36 -13.34 14.19
N LEU A 94 -4.17 -12.80 13.87
CA LEU A 94 -3.67 -12.78 12.48
C LEU A 94 -3.37 -14.19 11.95
N ARG A 95 -2.93 -15.11 12.82
CA ARG A 95 -2.64 -16.50 12.45
C ARG A 95 -3.91 -17.31 12.19
N ASP A 96 -4.97 -17.03 12.95
CA ASP A 96 -6.24 -17.74 12.86
C ASP A 96 -7.15 -17.19 11.75
N GLY A 97 -6.76 -16.07 11.12
CA GLY A 97 -7.50 -15.49 10.01
C GLY A 97 -7.44 -16.35 8.76
N GLU A 98 -8.59 -16.63 8.17
CA GLU A 98 -8.71 -17.44 6.95
C GLU A 98 -8.85 -16.59 5.67
N ARG A 99 -9.16 -15.31 5.80
CA ARG A 99 -9.30 -14.36 4.70
C ARG A 99 -8.90 -12.97 5.16
N PHE A 100 -8.16 -12.27 4.31
CA PHE A 100 -7.79 -10.87 4.52
C PHE A 100 -8.51 -9.97 3.51
N VAL A 101 -9.07 -8.88 3.99
CA VAL A 101 -9.75 -7.87 3.18
C VAL A 101 -9.13 -6.52 3.48
N ALA A 102 -8.48 -5.92 2.49
CA ALA A 102 -7.95 -4.56 2.58
C ALA A 102 -8.94 -3.59 1.92
N ILE A 103 -9.23 -2.49 2.58
CA ILE A 103 -10.16 -1.47 2.10
C ILE A 103 -9.43 -0.13 2.07
N GLY A 104 -9.48 0.54 0.91
CA GLY A 104 -8.92 1.87 0.72
C GLY A 104 -9.91 2.79 0.02
N TYR A 105 -9.68 4.09 0.12
CA TYR A 105 -10.46 5.10 -0.57
C TYR A 105 -9.56 6.01 -1.41
N GLY A 106 -10.05 6.49 -2.54
CA GLY A 106 -9.26 7.36 -3.43
C GLY A 106 -7.95 6.70 -3.88
N ALA A 107 -6.81 7.36 -3.68
CA ALA A 107 -5.49 6.84 -4.06
C ALA A 107 -5.09 5.57 -3.29
N LEU A 108 -5.65 5.36 -2.10
CA LEU A 108 -5.34 4.20 -1.25
C LEU A 108 -5.95 2.90 -1.76
N VAL A 109 -6.84 2.94 -2.76
CA VAL A 109 -7.32 1.74 -3.47
C VAL A 109 -6.14 0.97 -4.09
N GLY A 110 -5.14 1.66 -4.62
CA GLY A 110 -3.92 1.04 -5.13
C GLY A 110 -3.16 0.28 -4.02
N VAL A 111 -3.10 0.85 -2.81
CA VAL A 111 -2.48 0.20 -1.66
C VAL A 111 -3.29 -1.03 -1.21
N ALA A 112 -4.62 -0.94 -1.20
CA ALA A 112 -5.49 -2.08 -0.89
C ALA A 112 -5.29 -3.23 -1.90
N LYS A 113 -5.12 -2.92 -3.19
CA LYS A 113 -4.80 -3.90 -4.25
C LYS A 113 -3.42 -4.51 -4.08
N GLU A 114 -2.43 -3.75 -3.67
CA GLU A 114 -1.11 -4.30 -3.34
C GLU A 114 -1.16 -5.20 -2.09
N CYS A 115 -1.93 -4.84 -1.07
CA CYS A 115 -2.18 -5.72 0.07
C CYS A 115 -2.79 -7.05 -0.36
N GLU A 116 -3.80 -7.06 -1.24
CA GLU A 116 -4.38 -8.27 -1.83
C GLU A 116 -3.29 -9.18 -2.39
N THR A 117 -2.43 -8.62 -3.24
CA THR A 117 -1.34 -9.35 -3.89
C THR A 117 -0.35 -9.87 -2.85
N LYS A 118 0.13 -9.02 -1.96
CA LYS A 118 1.15 -9.41 -0.97
C LYS A 118 0.65 -10.44 0.04
N PHE A 119 -0.57 -10.32 0.53
CA PHE A 119 -1.14 -11.35 1.42
C PHE A 119 -1.31 -12.68 0.70
N THR A 120 -1.78 -12.67 -0.55
CA THR A 120 -1.92 -13.88 -1.36
C THR A 120 -0.56 -14.55 -1.61
N GLU A 121 0.46 -13.78 -1.97
CA GLU A 121 1.80 -14.28 -2.29
C GLU A 121 2.57 -14.77 -1.07
N THR A 122 2.49 -14.05 0.05
CA THR A 122 3.37 -14.26 1.21
C THR A 122 2.70 -15.05 2.32
N VAL A 123 1.47 -14.70 2.69
CA VAL A 123 0.68 -15.38 3.73
C VAL A 123 -0.04 -16.60 3.15
N ARG A 124 -0.35 -16.58 1.86
CA ARG A 124 -0.98 -17.66 1.10
C ARG A 124 -2.38 -18.02 1.58
N VAL A 125 -3.14 -16.99 1.94
CA VAL A 125 -4.56 -17.08 2.25
C VAL A 125 -5.35 -16.26 1.25
N PRO A 126 -6.63 -16.55 1.01
CA PRO A 126 -7.50 -15.72 0.19
C PRO A 126 -7.47 -14.27 0.66
N SER A 127 -7.19 -13.34 -0.25
CA SER A 127 -7.10 -11.92 0.06
C SER A 127 -7.79 -11.10 -1.01
N SER A 128 -8.36 -9.97 -0.64
CA SER A 128 -8.98 -9.04 -1.58
C SER A 128 -8.75 -7.61 -1.16
N GLY A 129 -8.50 -6.75 -2.14
CA GLY A 129 -8.42 -5.30 -1.97
C GLY A 129 -9.63 -4.64 -2.62
N PHE A 130 -10.34 -3.82 -1.87
CA PHE A 130 -11.53 -3.13 -2.35
C PHE A 130 -11.41 -1.61 -2.20
N GLU A 131 -12.08 -0.93 -3.10
CA GLU A 131 -12.52 0.43 -2.86
C GLU A 131 -13.69 0.40 -1.86
N LEU A 132 -13.76 1.38 -0.97
CA LEU A 132 -14.68 1.41 0.17
C LEU A 132 -16.14 1.26 -0.25
N GLU A 133 -16.60 2.05 -1.23
CA GLU A 133 -17.99 1.99 -1.71
C GLU A 133 -18.26 0.67 -2.44
N ALA A 134 -17.31 0.19 -3.25
CA ALA A 134 -17.44 -1.07 -3.94
C ALA A 134 -17.58 -2.25 -2.97
N TYR A 135 -16.93 -2.22 -1.82
CA TYR A 135 -17.08 -3.25 -0.79
C TYR A 135 -18.51 -3.27 -0.23
N MET A 136 -19.13 -2.11 -0.06
CA MET A 136 -20.52 -1.99 0.44
C MET A 136 -21.58 -2.45 -0.57
N HIS A 137 -21.25 -2.66 -1.84
CA HIS A 137 -22.18 -3.09 -2.87
C HIS A 137 -22.27 -4.62 -3.07
N GLY A 138 -21.96 -5.39 -2.03
CA GLY A 138 -22.13 -6.84 -2.06
C GLY A 138 -21.06 -7.62 -1.32
N PRO A 139 -19.76 -7.37 -1.53
CA PRO A 139 -18.69 -8.14 -0.88
C PRO A 139 -18.78 -8.24 0.65
N TYR A 140 -19.32 -7.22 1.31
CA TYR A 140 -19.49 -7.23 2.78
C TYR A 140 -20.38 -8.39 3.28
N LEU A 141 -21.24 -8.93 2.44
CA LEU A 141 -22.17 -10.03 2.78
C LEU A 141 -21.45 -11.38 2.99
N GLU A 142 -20.24 -11.54 2.45
CA GLU A 142 -19.44 -12.76 2.67
C GLU A 142 -18.72 -12.77 4.02
N ALA A 143 -18.67 -11.63 4.72
CA ALA A 143 -17.90 -11.47 5.94
C ALA A 143 -18.36 -12.43 7.04
N ASN A 144 -17.39 -12.98 7.76
CA ASN A 144 -17.63 -13.90 8.88
C ASN A 144 -16.51 -13.79 9.93
N ALA A 145 -16.69 -14.48 11.07
CA ALA A 145 -15.80 -14.42 12.23
C ALA A 145 -14.36 -14.94 11.99
N ARG A 146 -13.98 -15.32 10.77
CA ARG A 146 -12.62 -15.71 10.38
C ARG A 146 -11.97 -14.74 9.41
N HIS A 147 -12.69 -13.69 9.02
CA HIS A 147 -12.15 -12.64 8.17
C HIS A 147 -11.41 -11.60 9.00
N ILE A 148 -10.30 -11.12 8.48
CA ILE A 148 -9.54 -10.00 9.03
C ILE A 148 -9.64 -8.86 8.02
N MET A 149 -10.03 -7.70 8.50
CA MET A 149 -10.16 -6.49 7.70
C MET A 149 -9.06 -5.49 8.04
N LEU A 150 -8.56 -4.81 7.03
CA LEU A 150 -7.58 -3.74 7.15
C LEU A 150 -8.11 -2.50 6.43
N PHE A 151 -8.50 -1.48 7.17
CA PHE A 151 -8.90 -0.18 6.66
C PHE A 151 -7.67 0.71 6.52
N ILE A 152 -7.41 1.20 5.32
CA ILE A 152 -6.21 1.98 4.98
C ILE A 152 -6.63 3.43 4.80
N GLU A 153 -6.13 4.31 5.67
CA GLU A 153 -6.53 5.71 5.76
C GLU A 153 -5.30 6.64 5.75
N ASP A 154 -5.32 7.69 4.95
CA ASP A 154 -4.32 8.78 5.00
C ASP A 154 -4.71 9.85 6.02
N GLN A 155 -6.01 10.00 6.26
CA GLN A 155 -6.60 10.86 7.28
C GLN A 155 -7.92 10.24 7.77
N PRO A 156 -8.41 10.64 8.96
CA PRO A 156 -9.67 10.11 9.47
C PRO A 156 -10.83 10.35 8.49
N ASP A 157 -11.53 9.27 8.13
CA ASP A 157 -12.68 9.29 7.24
C ASP A 157 -13.92 8.73 7.95
N GLU A 158 -15.04 9.47 7.92
CA GLU A 158 -16.27 9.07 8.63
C GLU A 158 -16.92 7.84 8.01
N ARG A 159 -16.85 7.66 6.70
CA ARG A 159 -17.44 6.50 6.02
C ARG A 159 -16.62 5.25 6.27
N SER A 160 -15.29 5.38 6.23
CA SER A 160 -14.38 4.29 6.60
C SER A 160 -14.62 3.83 8.02
N ARG A 161 -14.73 4.77 8.96
CA ARG A 161 -15.05 4.48 10.35
C ARG A 161 -16.40 3.82 10.51
N ALA A 162 -17.46 4.36 9.87
CA ALA A 162 -18.79 3.81 9.95
C ALA A 162 -18.86 2.37 9.42
N LEU A 163 -18.20 2.09 8.29
CA LEU A 163 -18.11 0.74 7.76
C LEU A 163 -17.32 -0.19 8.69
N ARG A 164 -16.19 0.25 9.21
CA ARG A 164 -15.40 -0.53 10.18
C ARG A 164 -16.23 -0.90 11.41
N ASP A 165 -16.92 0.08 12.00
CA ASP A 165 -17.74 -0.13 13.18
C ASP A 165 -18.91 -1.09 12.91
N TYR A 166 -19.51 -1.00 11.72
CA TYR A 166 -20.56 -1.92 11.27
C TYR A 166 -20.02 -3.35 11.08
N MET A 167 -18.82 -3.51 10.53
CA MET A 167 -18.24 -4.82 10.23
C MET A 167 -17.61 -5.50 11.46
N THR A 168 -17.13 -4.73 12.43
CA THR A 168 -16.41 -5.26 13.61
C THR A 168 -17.12 -6.42 14.32
N PRO A 169 -18.44 -6.40 14.54
CA PRO A 169 -19.14 -7.54 15.18
C PRO A 169 -19.19 -8.83 14.34
N SER A 170 -18.94 -8.73 13.04
CA SER A 170 -19.13 -9.82 12.07
C SER A 170 -17.82 -10.48 11.64
N VAL A 171 -16.66 -9.92 11.99
CA VAL A 171 -15.34 -10.38 11.56
C VAL A 171 -14.46 -10.75 12.75
N ALA A 172 -13.38 -11.49 12.51
CA ALA A 172 -12.42 -11.82 13.57
C ALA A 172 -11.79 -10.55 14.15
N GLN A 173 -11.41 -9.63 13.27
CA GLN A 173 -10.85 -8.34 13.66
C GLN A 173 -10.90 -7.35 12.50
N ALA A 174 -11.23 -6.10 12.81
CA ALA A 174 -11.04 -4.96 11.92
C ALA A 174 -9.91 -4.06 12.46
N PHE A 175 -8.88 -3.88 11.66
CA PHE A 175 -7.73 -3.02 11.96
C PHE A 175 -7.78 -1.76 11.10
N THR A 176 -7.14 -0.70 11.59
CA THR A 176 -6.85 0.51 10.82
C THR A 176 -5.35 0.64 10.59
N LEU A 177 -4.95 0.95 9.36
CA LEU A 177 -3.62 1.40 8.99
C LEU A 177 -3.69 2.87 8.63
N THR A 178 -2.97 3.73 9.34
CA THR A 178 -2.98 5.17 9.11
C THR A 178 -1.56 5.75 9.08
N LEU A 179 -1.39 6.87 8.37
CA LEU A 179 -0.15 7.66 8.38
C LEU A 179 -0.06 8.56 9.61
N ASN A 180 -1.19 8.84 10.26
CA ASN A 180 -1.29 9.71 11.43
C ASN A 180 -1.05 8.94 12.73
N ASP A 181 -1.04 9.66 13.85
CA ASP A 181 -1.04 9.07 15.18
C ASP A 181 -2.36 8.32 15.43
N GLY A 182 -2.26 7.14 16.01
CA GLY A 182 -3.40 6.33 16.42
C GLY A 182 -3.22 5.85 17.85
N GLU A 183 -4.25 5.98 18.66
CA GLU A 183 -4.19 5.70 20.09
C GLU A 183 -4.79 4.34 20.49
N ASP A 184 -5.54 3.69 19.60
CA ASP A 184 -6.21 2.44 19.95
C ASP A 184 -5.35 1.20 19.62
N ALA A 185 -5.63 0.09 20.32
CA ALA A 185 -4.85 -1.15 20.19
C ALA A 185 -4.97 -1.82 18.81
N HIS A 186 -5.99 -1.45 18.02
CA HIS A 186 -6.27 -2.01 16.70
C HIS A 186 -5.83 -1.09 15.55
N THR A 187 -5.18 0.02 15.87
CA THR A 187 -4.64 0.96 14.88
C THR A 187 -3.13 0.80 14.76
N LEU A 188 -2.66 0.55 13.52
CA LEU A 188 -1.25 0.65 13.15
C LEU A 188 -0.98 2.05 12.63
N ALA A 189 -0.44 2.92 13.48
CA ALA A 189 -0.01 4.25 13.13
C ALA A 189 1.42 4.23 12.60
N LEU A 190 1.65 4.66 11.37
CA LEU A 190 2.98 4.69 10.75
C LEU A 190 3.75 5.97 11.12
N ASN A 191 3.05 7.06 11.44
CA ASN A 191 3.60 8.36 11.85
C ASN A 191 4.67 8.86 10.85
N CYS A 192 4.30 8.96 9.57
CA CYS A 192 5.19 9.31 8.47
C CYS A 192 5.10 10.79 8.08
#